data_12576bff592525ca81dc546def8ce7f3
#
_entry.id   12576bff592525ca81dc546def8ce7f3
#
_cell.length_a   1.000
_cell.length_b   1.000
_cell.length_c   1.000
_cell.angle_alpha   90.00
_cell.angle_beta   90.00
_cell.angle_gamma   90.00
#
_symmetry.space_group_name_H-M   'P 1'
#
loop_
_entity.id
_entity.type
_entity.pdbx_description
1 polymer ?
#
loop_
_entity_poly.entity_id
_entity_poly.type
_entity_poly.pdbx_seq_one_letter_code
_entity_poly.pdbx_strand_id
1 'polypeptide(L)'
;NYFNELNKSVSKKTAAVKGAAAKSASKKSPSKGSSAIDSTLLIDKLDQIMPSGLRITRAKPIDATGFSPEGADYIVYREYCRDIAKLMNGYIPFELIHGAFFTIPELKKNTIADALNRVATVKKINRFSEEESEFSVPCFIITGGSDYTIMDVKNDVVNYYISKGV
;
A
#
# COMPACT_ATOMS: atom_id res chain seq x y z
N ASN A 1 -6.43 3.35 -21.63
CA ASN A 1 -5.72 3.78 -20.44
C ASN A 1 -5.59 2.57 -19.50
N TYR A 2 -4.35 2.05 -19.37
CA TYR A 2 -4.04 0.77 -18.68
C TYR A 2 -4.62 0.69 -17.25
N PHE A 3 -4.53 1.76 -16.47
CA PHE A 3 -5.08 1.80 -15.11
C PHE A 3 -6.62 1.70 -15.05
N ASN A 4 -7.33 2.22 -16.04
CA ASN A 4 -8.79 2.09 -16.11
C ASN A 4 -9.22 0.65 -16.46
N GLU A 5 -8.43 -0.06 -17.24
CA GLU A 5 -8.69 -1.48 -17.53
C GLU A 5 -8.36 -2.38 -16.35
N LEU A 6 -7.29 -2.07 -15.61
CA LEU A 6 -6.93 -2.75 -14.38
C LEU A 6 -8.07 -2.66 -13.34
N ASN A 7 -8.60 -1.47 -13.11
CA ASN A 7 -9.73 -1.27 -12.20
C ASN A 7 -11.00 -2.02 -12.65
N LYS A 8 -11.28 -2.06 -13.95
CA LYS A 8 -12.40 -2.83 -14.50
C LYS A 8 -12.23 -4.34 -14.32
N SER A 9 -11.02 -4.86 -14.44
CA SER A 9 -10.74 -6.30 -14.29
C SER A 9 -10.84 -6.76 -12.83
N VAL A 10 -10.39 -5.92 -11.90
CA VAL A 10 -10.49 -6.17 -10.45
C VAL A 10 -11.95 -6.15 -10.00
N SER A 11 -12.76 -5.19 -10.47
CA SER A 11 -14.18 -5.08 -10.14
C SER A 11 -15.04 -6.22 -10.70
N LYS A 12 -14.70 -6.76 -11.88
CA LYS A 12 -15.45 -7.86 -12.50
C LYS A 12 -15.25 -9.21 -11.80
N LYS A 13 -14.06 -9.50 -11.26
CA LYS A 13 -13.82 -10.78 -10.55
C LYS A 13 -14.48 -10.82 -9.18
N THR A 14 -14.57 -9.69 -8.48
CA THR A 14 -15.30 -9.63 -7.19
C THR A 14 -16.81 -9.87 -7.33
N ALA A 15 -17.40 -9.56 -8.49
CA ALA A 15 -18.82 -9.85 -8.75
C ALA A 15 -19.10 -11.34 -9.01
N ALA A 16 -18.15 -12.08 -9.58
CA ALA A 16 -18.33 -13.50 -9.92
C ALA A 16 -18.24 -14.45 -8.71
N VAL A 17 -17.52 -14.07 -7.66
CA VAL A 17 -17.37 -14.91 -6.44
C VAL A 17 -18.58 -14.80 -5.50
N LYS A 18 -19.44 -13.78 -5.66
CA LYS A 18 -20.65 -13.59 -4.83
C LYS A 18 -21.88 -14.42 -5.26
N GLY A 19 -21.77 -15.15 -6.36
CA GLY A 19 -22.89 -15.93 -6.90
C GLY A 19 -23.13 -17.32 -6.29
N ALA A 20 -22.25 -17.84 -5.43
CA ALA A 20 -22.28 -19.23 -4.99
C ALA A 20 -22.70 -19.46 -3.52
N ALA A 21 -23.01 -18.44 -2.74
CA ALA A 21 -23.43 -18.62 -1.35
C ALA A 21 -24.45 -17.57 -0.92
N ALA A 22 -25.72 -17.78 -1.21
CA ALA A 22 -26.79 -17.05 -0.53
C ALA A 22 -28.12 -17.81 -0.56
N LYS A 23 -28.49 -18.44 0.55
CA LYS A 23 -29.86 -18.59 0.99
C LYS A 23 -29.92 -18.34 2.49
N SER A 24 -30.24 -17.15 2.89
CA SER A 24 -31.24 -16.84 3.94
C SER A 24 -31.34 -15.31 4.11
N ALA A 25 -32.60 -14.88 4.25
CA ALA A 25 -33.07 -13.53 4.09
C ALA A 25 -32.72 -12.59 5.26
N SER A 26 -32.39 -11.33 4.93
CA SER A 26 -33.01 -10.16 5.56
C SER A 26 -32.81 -8.92 4.70
N LYS A 27 -33.91 -8.23 4.39
CA LYS A 27 -33.94 -6.96 3.64
C LYS A 27 -33.19 -5.89 4.39
N LYS A 28 -32.03 -5.44 3.84
CA LYS A 28 -31.45 -4.12 4.10
C LYS A 28 -31.16 -3.45 2.75
N SER A 29 -31.58 -2.18 2.65
CA SER A 29 -31.38 -1.30 1.51
C SER A 29 -29.96 -1.33 0.94
N PRO A 30 -29.77 -1.17 -0.40
CA PRO A 30 -28.45 -1.19 -0.99
C PRO A 30 -27.68 0.09 -0.63
N SER A 31 -26.79 0.02 0.35
CA SER A 31 -25.71 0.98 0.47
C SER A 31 -24.80 0.80 -0.76
N LYS A 32 -24.50 1.90 -1.48
CA LYS A 32 -23.53 1.94 -2.57
C LYS A 32 -22.26 1.19 -2.10
N GLY A 33 -22.00 0.03 -2.69
CA GLY A 33 -20.92 -0.82 -2.26
C GLY A 33 -19.58 -0.18 -2.54
N SER A 34 -18.87 0.16 -1.48
CA SER A 34 -17.43 0.32 -1.51
C SER A 34 -16.83 -0.97 -2.05
N SER A 35 -16.29 -0.95 -3.26
CA SER A 35 -15.63 -2.12 -3.84
C SER A 35 -14.31 -2.32 -3.08
N ALA A 36 -14.31 -3.27 -2.15
CA ALA A 36 -13.08 -3.66 -1.48
C ALA A 36 -12.04 -4.05 -2.55
N ILE A 37 -10.84 -3.49 -2.45
CA ILE A 37 -9.74 -3.86 -3.33
C ILE A 37 -9.43 -5.33 -3.08
N ASP A 38 -9.44 -6.15 -4.14
CA ASP A 38 -8.83 -7.47 -4.06
C ASP A 38 -7.31 -7.29 -4.04
N SER A 39 -6.76 -7.26 -2.83
CA SER A 39 -5.35 -6.99 -2.61
C SER A 39 -4.43 -8.03 -3.26
N THR A 40 -4.88 -9.27 -3.40
CA THR A 40 -4.09 -10.32 -4.05
C THR A 40 -4.00 -10.07 -5.55
N LEU A 41 -5.13 -9.82 -6.20
CA LEU A 41 -5.16 -9.52 -7.62
C LEU A 41 -4.40 -8.21 -7.95
N LEU A 42 -4.48 -7.21 -7.07
CA LEU A 42 -3.73 -5.97 -7.23
C LEU A 42 -2.22 -6.24 -7.24
N ILE A 43 -1.72 -7.03 -6.28
CA ILE A 43 -0.30 -7.35 -6.18
C ILE A 43 0.18 -8.15 -7.37
N ASP A 44 -0.55 -9.16 -7.82
CA ASP A 44 -0.21 -9.92 -9.02
C ASP A 44 -0.08 -9.03 -10.25
N LYS A 45 -0.94 -8.01 -10.35
CA LYS A 45 -0.88 -7.05 -11.45
C LYS A 45 0.27 -6.05 -11.31
N LEU A 46 0.56 -5.58 -10.10
CA LEU A 46 1.70 -4.72 -9.83
C LEU A 46 3.01 -5.46 -10.09
N ASP A 47 3.14 -6.71 -9.67
CA ASP A 47 4.35 -7.51 -9.93
C ASP A 47 4.62 -7.71 -11.43
N GLN A 48 3.56 -7.85 -12.25
CA GLN A 48 3.68 -7.96 -13.71
C GLN A 48 4.23 -6.70 -14.39
N ILE A 49 4.02 -5.52 -13.80
CA ILE A 49 4.48 -4.24 -14.37
C ILE A 49 5.73 -3.70 -13.67
N MET A 50 6.23 -4.40 -12.66
CA MET A 50 7.50 -4.02 -12.02
C MET A 50 8.65 -4.09 -13.01
N PRO A 51 9.60 -3.14 -12.95
CA PRO A 51 10.85 -3.25 -13.68
C PRO A 51 11.56 -4.57 -13.39
N SER A 52 12.27 -5.09 -14.37
CA SER A 52 13.06 -6.31 -14.20
C SER A 52 14.02 -6.17 -13.00
N GLY A 53 14.05 -7.19 -12.16
CA GLY A 53 14.87 -7.20 -10.94
C GLY A 53 14.23 -6.60 -9.70
N LEU A 54 13.01 -6.06 -9.78
CA LEU A 54 12.20 -5.68 -8.62
C LEU A 54 11.04 -6.66 -8.43
N ARG A 55 10.70 -6.88 -7.17
CA ARG A 55 9.57 -7.71 -6.73
C ARG A 55 8.78 -7.00 -5.66
N ILE A 56 7.49 -7.33 -5.59
CA ILE A 56 6.59 -6.84 -4.55
C ILE A 56 6.12 -8.03 -3.69
N THR A 57 6.14 -7.87 -2.38
CA THR A 57 5.72 -8.91 -1.44
C THR A 57 5.16 -8.33 -0.16
N ARG A 58 4.42 -9.16 0.58
CA ARG A 58 4.09 -8.87 1.98
C ARG A 58 5.31 -9.16 2.84
N ALA A 59 5.90 -8.12 3.38
CA ALA A 59 7.03 -8.24 4.30
C ALA A 59 7.07 -7.04 5.24
N LYS A 60 7.81 -7.17 6.32
CA LYS A 60 8.02 -6.12 7.31
C LYS A 60 9.40 -5.50 7.12
N PRO A 61 9.50 -4.18 6.93
CA PRO A 61 10.80 -3.52 6.94
C PRO A 61 11.41 -3.58 8.34
N ILE A 62 12.72 -3.74 8.41
CA ILE A 62 13.47 -3.72 9.67
C ILE A 62 14.75 -2.91 9.47
N ASP A 63 15.12 -2.09 10.43
CA ASP A 63 16.38 -1.35 10.42
C ASP A 63 17.49 -2.04 11.24
N ALA A 64 18.68 -1.46 11.20
CA ALA A 64 19.84 -1.98 11.92
C ALA A 64 19.68 -1.95 13.45
N THR A 65 18.74 -1.16 13.99
CA THR A 65 18.44 -1.11 15.43
C THR A 65 17.42 -2.15 15.85
N GLY A 66 16.83 -2.88 14.90
CA GLY A 66 15.74 -3.83 15.14
C GLY A 66 14.36 -3.17 15.15
N PHE A 67 14.26 -1.87 14.86
CA PHE A 67 12.97 -1.21 14.72
C PHE A 67 12.28 -1.66 13.43
N SER A 68 11.04 -2.13 13.56
CA SER A 68 10.20 -2.55 12.44
C SER A 68 8.87 -1.80 12.50
N PRO A 69 8.68 -0.80 11.64
CA PRO A 69 7.41 -0.07 11.61
C PRO A 69 6.28 -0.96 11.11
N GLU A 70 5.16 -0.87 11.77
CA GLU A 70 3.91 -1.43 11.26
C GLU A 70 3.28 -0.43 10.29
N GLY A 71 2.65 -0.95 9.24
CA GLY A 71 1.80 -0.10 8.41
C GLY A 71 1.92 -0.28 6.91
N ALA A 72 3.06 -0.66 6.35
CA ALA A 72 3.14 -1.02 4.95
C ALA A 72 2.46 -2.37 4.70
N ASP A 73 1.59 -2.41 3.69
CA ASP A 73 0.92 -3.67 3.32
C ASP A 73 1.82 -4.51 2.41
N TYR A 74 2.64 -3.84 1.60
CA TYR A 74 3.55 -4.47 0.65
C TYR A 74 4.84 -3.67 0.52
N ILE A 75 5.93 -4.39 0.26
CA ILE A 75 7.28 -3.84 0.10
C ILE A 75 7.80 -4.21 -1.28
N VAL A 76 8.42 -3.25 -1.95
CA VAL A 76 9.19 -3.47 -3.18
C VAL A 76 10.65 -3.62 -2.82
N TYR A 77 11.26 -4.67 -3.32
CA TYR A 77 12.67 -5.01 -3.05
C TYR A 77 13.33 -5.64 -4.30
N ARG A 78 14.64 -5.75 -4.29
CA ARG A 78 15.37 -6.40 -5.38
C ARG A 78 15.20 -7.91 -5.36
N GLU A 79 14.93 -8.52 -6.52
CA GLU A 79 14.65 -9.95 -6.66
C GLU A 79 15.75 -10.85 -6.08
N TYR A 80 17.01 -10.46 -6.23
CA TYR A 80 18.13 -11.24 -5.68
C TYR A 80 18.16 -11.28 -4.13
N CYS A 81 17.39 -10.41 -3.47
CA CYS A 81 17.24 -10.41 -2.01
C CYS A 81 16.13 -11.37 -1.52
N ARG A 82 15.50 -12.12 -2.42
CA ARG A 82 14.38 -13.01 -2.10
C ARG A 82 14.70 -14.04 -1.02
N ASP A 83 15.89 -14.59 -1.06
CA ASP A 83 16.30 -15.60 -0.10
C ASP A 83 16.62 -14.99 1.27
N ILE A 84 17.09 -13.75 1.31
CA ILE A 84 17.26 -12.99 2.55
C ILE A 84 15.91 -12.81 3.25
N ALA A 85 14.87 -12.42 2.53
CA ALA A 85 13.53 -12.26 3.09
C ALA A 85 12.97 -13.57 3.67
N LYS A 86 13.27 -14.71 3.04
CA LYS A 86 12.88 -16.04 3.56
C LYS A 86 13.65 -16.38 4.83
N LEU A 87 14.97 -16.18 4.83
CA LEU A 87 15.83 -16.46 5.98
C LEU A 87 15.48 -15.59 7.18
N MET A 88 15.08 -14.34 6.95
CA MET A 88 14.66 -13.39 7.99
C MET A 88 13.18 -13.53 8.38
N ASN A 89 12.52 -14.61 8.04
CA ASN A 89 11.14 -14.91 8.42
C ASN A 89 10.14 -13.79 8.07
N GLY A 90 10.27 -13.24 6.86
CA GLY A 90 9.39 -12.20 6.34
C GLY A 90 9.81 -10.77 6.70
N TYR A 91 10.96 -10.57 7.31
CA TYR A 91 11.56 -9.24 7.46
C TYR A 91 12.48 -8.94 6.28
N ILE A 92 12.53 -7.67 5.89
CA ILE A 92 13.46 -7.18 4.87
C ILE A 92 14.25 -6.02 5.45
N PRO A 93 15.60 -6.08 5.42
CA PRO A 93 16.44 -4.95 5.79
C PRO A 93 16.05 -3.70 4.98
N PHE A 94 15.99 -2.57 5.66
CA PHE A 94 15.50 -1.32 5.08
C PHE A 94 16.34 -0.87 3.88
N GLU A 95 17.63 -1.16 3.89
CA GLU A 95 18.58 -0.85 2.82
C GLU A 95 18.23 -1.54 1.48
N LEU A 96 17.51 -2.65 1.53
CA LEU A 96 17.10 -3.42 0.36
C LEU A 96 15.72 -3.01 -0.18
N ILE A 97 15.04 -2.07 0.49
CA ILE A 97 13.69 -1.64 0.13
C ILE A 97 13.77 -0.49 -0.87
N HIS A 98 13.01 -0.61 -1.95
CA HIS A 98 12.87 0.38 -3.01
C HIS A 98 11.52 1.10 -3.00
N GLY A 99 10.55 0.62 -2.25
CA GLY A 99 9.24 1.25 -2.12
C GLY A 99 8.34 0.54 -1.13
N ALA A 100 7.36 1.27 -0.59
CA ALA A 100 6.34 0.74 0.29
C ALA A 100 4.95 1.11 -0.23
N PHE A 101 4.03 0.16 -0.19
CA PHE A 101 2.65 0.34 -0.62
C PHE A 101 1.69 0.19 0.56
N PHE A 102 0.72 1.09 0.58
CA PHE A 102 -0.36 1.14 1.56
C PHE A 102 -1.69 1.05 0.82
N THR A 103 -2.52 0.12 1.19
CA THR A 103 -3.84 -0.05 0.56
C THR A 103 -4.94 0.47 1.48
N ILE A 104 -5.85 1.26 0.93
CA ILE A 104 -7.05 1.72 1.61
C ILE A 104 -8.27 1.45 0.72
N PRO A 105 -9.39 0.94 1.28
CA PRO A 105 -10.57 0.62 0.48
C PRO A 105 -11.15 1.84 -0.23
N GLU A 106 -11.21 2.96 0.47
CA GLU A 106 -11.78 4.20 -0.01
C GLU A 106 -11.04 5.40 0.60
N LEU A 107 -10.69 6.37 -0.23
CA LEU A 107 -10.03 7.59 0.19
C LEU A 107 -11.06 8.61 0.64
N LYS A 108 -11.04 8.92 1.95
CA LYS A 108 -11.86 9.93 2.63
C LYS A 108 -10.99 10.75 3.57
N LYS A 109 -11.53 11.85 4.10
CA LYS A 109 -10.80 12.76 4.98
C LYS A 109 -10.18 12.06 6.21
N ASN A 110 -10.90 11.13 6.81
CA ASN A 110 -10.39 10.34 7.93
C ASN A 110 -9.35 9.28 7.49
N THR A 111 -9.61 8.58 6.38
CA THR A 111 -8.73 7.50 5.91
C THR A 111 -7.42 8.02 5.34
N ILE A 112 -7.39 9.23 4.77
CA ILE A 112 -6.13 9.83 4.31
C ILE A 112 -5.20 10.17 5.47
N ALA A 113 -5.73 10.69 6.58
CA ALA A 113 -4.93 11.00 7.76
C ALA A 113 -4.29 9.73 8.35
N ASP A 114 -5.04 8.65 8.45
CA ASP A 114 -4.54 7.34 8.91
C ASP A 114 -3.47 6.78 7.98
N ALA A 115 -3.69 6.87 6.66
CA ALA A 115 -2.70 6.43 5.67
C ALA A 115 -1.40 7.24 5.76
N LEU A 116 -1.49 8.57 5.93
CA LEU A 116 -0.32 9.43 6.09
C LEU A 116 0.42 9.16 7.41
N ASN A 117 -0.27 8.84 8.50
CA ASN A 117 0.35 8.40 9.75
C ASN A 117 1.14 7.09 9.56
N ARG A 118 0.58 6.11 8.82
CA ARG A 118 1.27 4.87 8.47
C ARG A 118 2.52 5.14 7.63
N VAL A 119 2.42 6.01 6.62
CA VAL A 119 3.55 6.47 5.82
C VAL A 119 4.62 7.12 6.69
N ALA A 120 4.23 8.04 7.58
CA ALA A 120 5.16 8.72 8.48
C ALA A 120 5.90 7.75 9.42
N THR A 121 5.25 6.64 9.83
CA THR A 121 5.89 5.60 10.63
C THR A 121 7.00 4.88 9.85
N VAL A 122 6.75 4.55 8.57
CA VAL A 122 7.76 3.93 7.69
C VAL A 122 8.90 4.91 7.40
N LYS A 123 8.62 6.20 7.26
CA LYS A 123 9.64 7.24 7.05
C LYS A 123 10.57 7.47 8.24
N LYS A 124 10.21 6.99 9.45
CA LYS A 124 11.07 7.07 10.66
C LYS A 124 12.15 5.99 10.72
N ILE A 125 12.13 5.02 9.81
CA ILE A 125 13.19 4.01 9.73
C ILE A 125 14.54 4.68 9.46
N ASN A 126 15.52 4.35 10.27
CA ASN A 126 16.89 4.83 10.09
C ASN A 126 17.64 3.92 9.13
N ARG A 127 18.27 4.53 8.12
CA ARG A 127 19.34 3.86 7.38
C ARG A 127 20.62 3.92 8.20
N PHE A 128 21.32 2.80 8.24
CA PHE A 128 22.68 2.81 8.75
C PHE A 128 23.59 3.47 7.70
N SER A 129 23.69 4.78 7.78
CA SER A 129 24.56 5.61 6.94
C SER A 129 25.08 6.74 7.80
N GLU A 130 26.38 6.89 7.88
CA GLU A 130 27.03 8.02 8.54
C GLU A 130 26.83 9.33 7.76
N GLU A 131 26.49 9.25 6.49
CA GLU A 131 26.08 10.38 5.69
C GLU A 131 24.56 10.51 5.77
N GLU A 132 24.07 11.72 6.07
CA GLU A 132 22.66 12.10 5.93
C GLU A 132 22.22 11.91 4.47
N SER A 133 21.93 10.66 4.07
CA SER A 133 21.44 10.43 2.75
C SER A 133 19.98 10.89 2.73
N GLU A 134 19.68 11.90 1.93
CA GLU A 134 18.34 12.39 1.63
C GLU A 134 17.42 11.32 1.02
N PHE A 135 17.89 10.08 0.89
CA PHE A 135 17.14 9.02 0.27
C PHE A 135 16.08 8.48 1.22
N SER A 136 14.87 8.88 0.96
CA SER A 136 13.67 8.39 1.61
C SER A 136 12.99 7.33 0.73
N VAL A 137 12.57 6.21 1.32
CA VAL A 137 11.82 5.19 0.58
C VAL A 137 10.53 5.78 0.00
N PRO A 138 10.29 5.67 -1.32
CA PRO A 138 9.02 6.06 -1.92
C PRO A 138 7.86 5.30 -1.29
N CYS A 139 6.82 6.04 -0.90
CA CYS A 139 5.62 5.48 -0.32
C CYS A 139 4.42 5.77 -1.22
N PHE A 140 3.64 4.74 -1.51
CA PHE A 140 2.49 4.81 -2.41
C PHE A 140 1.22 4.41 -1.68
N ILE A 141 0.20 5.26 -1.72
CA ILE A 141 -1.13 4.94 -1.21
C ILE A 141 -2.00 4.55 -2.39
N ILE A 142 -2.57 3.34 -2.34
CA ILE A 142 -3.47 2.81 -3.36
C ILE A 142 -4.87 2.71 -2.78
N THR A 143 -5.85 3.25 -3.49
CA THR A 143 -7.25 3.22 -3.07
C THR A 143 -8.15 2.58 -4.12
N GLY A 144 -9.19 1.88 -3.68
CA GLY A 144 -10.23 1.30 -4.54
C GLY A 144 -11.24 2.32 -5.05
N GLY A 145 -11.33 3.47 -4.41
CA GLY A 145 -12.20 4.56 -4.78
C GLY A 145 -11.90 5.82 -4.00
N SER A 146 -12.38 6.95 -4.51
CA SER A 146 -12.25 8.24 -3.84
C SER A 146 -13.43 9.13 -4.21
N ASP A 147 -14.02 9.75 -3.21
CA ASP A 147 -14.95 10.87 -3.38
C ASP A 147 -14.20 12.22 -3.39
N TYR A 148 -12.87 12.20 -3.23
CA TYR A 148 -12.02 13.36 -3.19
C TYR A 148 -11.54 13.79 -4.57
N THR A 149 -11.48 15.12 -4.78
CA THR A 149 -10.76 15.69 -5.92
C THR A 149 -9.25 15.62 -5.66
N ILE A 150 -8.46 15.69 -6.73
CA ILE A 150 -6.99 15.76 -6.63
C ILE A 150 -6.54 16.96 -5.78
N MET A 151 -7.28 18.08 -5.85
CA MET A 151 -6.99 19.28 -5.06
C MET A 151 -7.21 19.06 -3.57
N ASP A 152 -8.28 18.35 -3.18
CA ASP A 152 -8.55 18.01 -1.79
C ASP A 152 -7.45 17.14 -1.21
N VAL A 153 -7.05 16.10 -1.97
CA VAL A 153 -5.94 15.21 -1.58
C VAL A 153 -4.65 15.99 -1.38
N LYS A 154 -4.31 16.88 -2.34
CA LYS A 154 -3.12 17.73 -2.24
C LYS A 154 -3.15 18.60 -1.00
N ASN A 155 -4.28 19.25 -0.75
CA ASN A 155 -4.44 20.15 0.41
C ASN A 155 -4.30 19.38 1.73
N ASP A 156 -4.92 18.19 1.84
CA ASP A 156 -4.83 17.38 3.05
C ASP A 156 -3.41 16.87 3.29
N VAL A 157 -2.69 16.47 2.23
CA VAL A 157 -1.27 16.07 2.33
C VAL A 157 -0.40 17.24 2.79
N VAL A 158 -0.54 18.42 2.18
CA VAL A 158 0.22 19.60 2.57
C VAL A 158 -0.08 20.01 4.02
N ASN A 159 -1.35 20.07 4.39
CA ASN A 159 -1.77 20.41 5.75
C ASN A 159 -1.23 19.39 6.78
N TYR A 160 -1.19 18.11 6.44
CA TYR A 160 -0.61 17.08 7.29
C TYR A 160 0.87 17.34 7.55
N TYR A 161 1.68 17.60 6.52
CA TYR A 161 3.10 17.90 6.68
C TYR A 161 3.33 19.18 7.48
N ILE A 162 2.60 20.26 7.19
CA ILE A 162 2.68 21.51 7.97
C ILE A 162 2.36 21.25 9.45
N SER A 163 1.32 20.46 9.75
CA SER A 163 0.92 20.16 11.13
C SER A 163 1.94 19.33 11.90
N LYS A 164 2.80 18.59 11.20
CA LYS A 164 3.86 17.76 11.80
C LYS A 164 5.21 18.47 11.87
N GLY A 165 5.32 19.67 11.30
CA GLY A 165 6.57 20.46 11.29
C GLY A 165 7.65 19.88 10.38
N VAL A 166 7.23 19.21 9.29
CA VAL A 166 8.12 18.61 8.29
C VAL A 166 8.00 19.36 6.97
#